data_a02741e9f243b73d034c8b260f9222d6
#
_entry.id   a02741e9f243b73d034c8b260f9222d6
#
_cell.length_a   1.000
_cell.length_b   1.000
_cell.length_c   1.000
_cell.angle_alpha   90.00
_cell.angle_beta   90.00
_cell.angle_gamma   90.00
#
_symmetry.space_group_name_H-M   'P 1'
#
loop_
_entity.id
_entity.type
_entity.pdbx_description
1 polymer ?
#
loop_
_entity_poly.entity_id
_entity_poly.type
_entity_poly.pdbx_seq_one_letter_code
_entity_poly.pdbx_strand_id
1 'polypeptide(L)'
;MTTSPTPETDTGPVRLLVATTKGAWFLTSDAARRSWQIDGPTFLGHTIHHIVQDPRDPSRLLMAARTGHLGPTVFRSTDGGRNWTEAARPPAFDKVPEGETGRVVDHVFWLTPGHASESGTWYAGTSPQGLFRSADHGATWEPVRGFNDHPMWRAWTGGEQDGTPDGPKLHSVLVDPRDARHLYIGMSSGGVFESTDAGADWKPLNRGSIANFLPDPNPEYGQDPHCMLQHPANPDILYQQNHCGIYRMDRREGVWKRIGEAMPAEVGDIGFPIVAHRRDPRTVWVFPMDGSDVWPRVSPGGRPAAYVTRDGGESWQRQDRGLPAEQCWFTVKRQAMATDGHAPVGVYFGTTGGELWASADEGEAWQCIARNLPQIYAVSVARPA
;
A
#
# COMPACT_ATOMS: atom_id res chain seq x y z
N MET A 1 3.63 17.92 23.99
CA MET A 1 4.19 17.17 22.84
C MET A 1 4.48 15.76 23.33
N THR A 2 3.57 14.83 23.14
CA THR A 2 3.82 13.41 23.43
C THR A 2 4.58 12.84 22.25
N THR A 3 5.88 12.63 22.41
CA THR A 3 6.68 11.90 21.44
C THR A 3 6.16 10.47 21.38
N SER A 4 5.73 10.02 20.18
CA SER A 4 5.47 8.60 19.98
C SER A 4 6.73 7.82 20.37
N PRO A 5 6.61 6.70 21.07
CA PRO A 5 7.78 5.88 21.41
C PRO A 5 8.47 5.45 20.11
N THR A 6 9.78 5.56 20.07
CA THR A 6 10.57 5.03 18.96
C THR A 6 10.25 3.54 18.79
N PRO A 7 9.90 3.08 17.59
CA PRO A 7 9.60 1.66 17.39
C PRO A 7 10.77 0.77 17.84
N GLU A 8 10.45 -0.27 18.59
CA GLU A 8 11.45 -1.26 19.00
C GLU A 8 12.11 -1.93 17.80
N THR A 9 13.35 -2.34 17.96
CA THR A 9 14.06 -3.12 16.93
C THR A 9 13.59 -4.56 17.01
N ASP A 10 13.04 -5.05 15.90
CA ASP A 10 12.69 -6.47 15.78
C ASP A 10 13.93 -7.35 15.80
N THR A 11 13.79 -8.55 16.36
CA THR A 11 14.83 -9.60 16.38
C THR A 11 14.16 -10.92 16.03
N GLY A 12 14.91 -11.81 15.39
CA GLY A 12 14.39 -13.14 15.03
C GLY A 12 13.93 -13.24 13.57
N PRO A 13 13.19 -14.30 13.23
CA PRO A 13 12.72 -14.52 11.86
C PRO A 13 11.72 -13.47 11.39
N VAL A 14 11.76 -13.17 10.10
CA VAL A 14 10.75 -12.35 9.39
C VAL A 14 9.83 -13.29 8.65
N ARG A 15 8.54 -12.96 8.61
CA ARG A 15 7.56 -13.59 7.77
C ARG A 15 7.04 -12.62 6.72
N LEU A 16 7.08 -13.02 5.45
CA LEU A 16 6.48 -12.27 4.34
C LEU A 16 5.15 -12.91 3.94
N LEU A 17 4.15 -12.07 3.79
CA LEU A 17 2.83 -12.41 3.30
C LEU A 17 2.74 -11.93 1.86
N VAL A 18 2.66 -12.86 0.90
CA VAL A 18 2.75 -12.56 -0.54
C VAL A 18 1.41 -12.81 -1.21
N ALA A 19 0.78 -11.75 -1.69
CA ALA A 19 -0.48 -11.79 -2.41
C ALA A 19 -0.24 -11.77 -3.92
N THR A 20 -0.89 -12.67 -4.65
CA THR A 20 -0.69 -12.82 -6.09
C THR A 20 -2.00 -12.96 -6.88
N THR A 21 -1.89 -12.93 -8.20
CA THR A 21 -3.03 -13.18 -9.11
C THR A 21 -3.60 -14.60 -9.02
N LYS A 22 -2.94 -15.56 -8.35
CA LYS A 22 -3.32 -16.98 -8.34
C LYS A 22 -3.18 -17.65 -6.97
N GLY A 23 -3.29 -16.90 -5.88
CA GLY A 23 -3.19 -17.41 -4.52
C GLY A 23 -2.24 -16.62 -3.66
N ALA A 24 -2.00 -17.11 -2.44
CA ALA A 24 -1.11 -16.51 -1.46
C ALA A 24 0.04 -17.47 -1.10
N TRP A 25 1.20 -16.90 -0.82
CA TRP A 25 2.38 -17.59 -0.30
C TRP A 25 2.88 -16.91 0.97
N PHE A 26 3.47 -17.72 1.84
CA PHE A 26 4.08 -17.25 3.07
C PHE A 26 5.55 -17.65 3.08
N LEU A 27 6.44 -16.70 3.30
CA LEU A 27 7.86 -16.99 3.39
C LEU A 27 8.37 -16.64 4.78
N THR A 28 9.05 -17.58 5.42
CA THR A 28 9.64 -17.36 6.74
C THR A 28 11.15 -17.47 6.64
N SER A 29 11.86 -16.44 7.13
CA SER A 29 13.31 -16.41 7.13
C SER A 29 13.92 -17.10 8.36
N ASP A 30 15.21 -17.36 8.30
CA ASP A 30 16.03 -17.46 9.53
C ASP A 30 16.20 -16.07 10.20
N ALA A 31 16.74 -16.04 11.40
CA ALA A 31 16.95 -14.78 12.13
C ALA A 31 17.93 -13.82 11.41
N ALA A 32 18.82 -14.35 10.56
CA ALA A 32 19.73 -13.54 9.74
C ALA A 32 19.12 -13.06 8.42
N ARG A 33 17.90 -13.49 8.10
CA ARG A 33 17.15 -13.16 6.86
C ARG A 33 17.89 -13.57 5.57
N ARG A 34 18.66 -14.67 5.63
CA ARG A 34 19.48 -15.18 4.52
C ARG A 34 18.92 -16.43 3.88
N SER A 35 18.22 -17.25 4.64
CA SER A 35 17.52 -18.43 4.13
C SER A 35 16.02 -18.32 4.37
N TRP A 36 15.22 -18.81 3.41
CA TRP A 36 13.78 -18.63 3.38
C TRP A 36 13.10 -19.96 3.13
N GLN A 37 12.11 -20.27 3.95
CA GLN A 37 11.19 -21.37 3.75
C GLN A 37 9.90 -20.82 3.13
N ILE A 38 9.42 -21.47 2.06
CA ILE A 38 8.19 -21.10 1.36
C ILE A 38 7.10 -22.07 1.74
N ASP A 39 5.94 -21.55 2.14
CA ASP A 39 4.71 -22.26 2.41
C ASP A 39 3.58 -21.73 1.52
N GLY A 40 2.71 -22.62 1.03
CA GLY A 40 1.64 -22.29 0.09
C GLY A 40 1.68 -23.15 -1.17
N PRO A 41 0.80 -22.94 -2.15
CA PRO A 41 -0.20 -21.85 -2.23
C PRO A 41 -1.41 -22.05 -1.34
N THR A 42 -1.88 -20.97 -0.74
CA THR A 42 -3.19 -20.88 -0.10
C THR A 42 -4.18 -20.22 -1.06
N PHE A 43 -5.40 -20.75 -1.19
CA PHE A 43 -6.41 -20.26 -2.15
C PHE A 43 -5.93 -20.25 -3.60
N LEU A 44 -5.27 -21.31 -4.05
CA LEU A 44 -4.80 -21.46 -5.42
C LEU A 44 -5.94 -21.25 -6.43
N GLY A 45 -5.68 -20.39 -7.42
CA GLY A 45 -6.65 -20.03 -8.45
C GLY A 45 -7.43 -18.73 -8.17
N HIS A 46 -7.48 -18.27 -6.92
CA HIS A 46 -8.11 -16.99 -6.56
C HIS A 46 -7.11 -15.84 -6.62
N THR A 47 -7.60 -14.66 -6.99
CA THR A 47 -6.79 -13.44 -6.91
C THR A 47 -6.76 -12.95 -5.47
N ILE A 48 -5.57 -12.78 -4.92
CA ILE A 48 -5.36 -12.18 -3.61
C ILE A 48 -4.76 -10.79 -3.82
N HIS A 49 -5.41 -9.78 -3.28
CA HIS A 49 -5.00 -8.39 -3.46
C HIS A 49 -4.12 -7.89 -2.31
N HIS A 50 -4.43 -8.26 -1.07
CA HIS A 50 -3.69 -7.82 0.09
C HIS A 50 -3.81 -8.83 1.23
N ILE A 51 -2.74 -9.00 2.02
CA ILE A 51 -2.74 -9.81 3.25
C ILE A 51 -2.05 -9.00 4.34
N VAL A 52 -2.70 -8.83 5.48
CA VAL A 52 -2.19 -8.01 6.59
C VAL A 52 -2.34 -8.76 7.91
N GLN A 53 -1.28 -8.73 8.71
CA GLN A 53 -1.30 -9.19 10.09
C GLN A 53 -1.77 -8.06 11.02
N ASP A 54 -2.56 -8.42 12.03
CA ASP A 54 -2.92 -7.49 13.08
C ASP A 54 -1.69 -7.21 13.97
N PRO A 55 -1.17 -5.98 14.06
CA PRO A 55 -0.02 -5.69 14.91
C PRO A 55 -0.30 -5.85 16.40
N ARG A 56 -1.58 -5.91 16.79
CA ARG A 56 -2.05 -6.09 18.17
C ARG A 56 -2.13 -7.57 18.58
N ASP A 57 -2.31 -8.46 17.60
CA ASP A 57 -2.42 -9.91 17.77
C ASP A 57 -1.81 -10.64 16.56
N PRO A 58 -0.56 -11.09 16.62
CA PRO A 58 0.12 -11.75 15.50
C PRO A 58 -0.54 -13.02 15.00
N SER A 59 -1.43 -13.64 15.78
CA SER A 59 -2.20 -14.81 15.32
C SER A 59 -3.28 -14.43 14.30
N ARG A 60 -3.66 -13.15 14.22
CA ARG A 60 -4.74 -12.66 13.36
C ARG A 60 -4.21 -12.10 12.05
N LEU A 61 -4.79 -12.59 10.97
CA LEU A 61 -4.55 -12.06 9.62
C LEU A 61 -5.87 -11.81 8.91
N LEU A 62 -5.90 -10.78 8.08
CA LEU A 62 -6.95 -10.58 7.09
C LEU A 62 -6.37 -10.69 5.68
N MET A 63 -7.16 -11.25 4.77
CA MET A 63 -6.81 -11.46 3.36
C MET A 63 -7.93 -10.96 2.47
N ALA A 64 -7.64 -9.98 1.63
CA ALA A 64 -8.55 -9.48 0.60
C ALA A 64 -8.44 -10.39 -0.63
N ALA A 65 -9.53 -11.05 -0.99
CA ALA A 65 -9.57 -12.01 -2.08
C ALA A 65 -10.70 -11.71 -3.07
N ARG A 66 -10.49 -12.08 -4.33
CA ARG A 66 -11.53 -12.17 -5.35
C ARG A 66 -11.64 -13.61 -5.79
N THR A 67 -12.74 -14.24 -5.43
CA THR A 67 -13.04 -15.62 -5.81
C THR A 67 -13.80 -15.66 -7.14
N GLY A 68 -13.57 -16.67 -7.97
CA GLY A 68 -14.13 -16.71 -9.32
C GLY A 68 -15.66 -16.78 -9.40
N HIS A 69 -16.30 -17.37 -8.38
CA HIS A 69 -17.75 -17.57 -8.36
C HIS A 69 -18.48 -16.71 -7.33
N LEU A 70 -17.83 -16.36 -6.22
CA LEU A 70 -18.45 -15.64 -5.10
C LEU A 70 -18.12 -14.14 -5.08
N GLY A 71 -17.25 -13.68 -6.01
CA GLY A 71 -16.85 -12.28 -6.08
C GLY A 71 -15.84 -11.86 -5.03
N PRO A 72 -15.80 -10.56 -4.69
CA PRO A 72 -14.87 -10.01 -3.72
C PRO A 72 -15.27 -10.37 -2.29
N THR A 73 -14.28 -10.71 -1.47
CA THR A 73 -14.50 -11.02 -0.06
C THR A 73 -13.24 -10.78 0.78
N VAL A 74 -13.37 -10.91 2.10
CA VAL A 74 -12.26 -10.91 3.05
C VAL A 74 -12.26 -12.23 3.83
N PHE A 75 -11.11 -12.90 3.84
CA PHE A 75 -10.89 -14.05 4.70
C PHE A 75 -10.14 -13.62 5.97
N ARG A 76 -10.43 -14.31 7.07
CA ARG A 76 -9.87 -14.07 8.41
C ARG A 76 -9.19 -15.32 8.91
N SER A 77 -8.04 -15.18 9.52
CA SER A 77 -7.37 -16.23 10.31
C SER A 77 -7.16 -15.76 11.74
N THR A 78 -7.20 -16.69 12.69
CA THR A 78 -6.91 -16.48 14.11
C THR A 78 -5.81 -17.42 14.62
N ASP A 79 -5.11 -18.09 13.71
CA ASP A 79 -4.09 -19.08 14.01
C ASP A 79 -2.82 -18.92 13.15
N GLY A 80 -2.54 -17.68 12.76
CA GLY A 80 -1.36 -17.34 11.98
C GLY A 80 -1.46 -17.74 10.49
N GLY A 81 -2.68 -17.91 9.95
CA GLY A 81 -2.90 -18.22 8.54
C GLY A 81 -2.97 -19.72 8.23
N ARG A 82 -3.10 -20.60 9.24
CA ARG A 82 -3.28 -22.05 9.02
C ARG A 82 -4.70 -22.37 8.58
N ASN A 83 -5.69 -21.73 9.21
CA ASN A 83 -7.09 -21.85 8.85
C ASN A 83 -7.70 -20.47 8.56
N TRP A 84 -8.64 -20.46 7.61
CA TRP A 84 -9.28 -19.25 7.13
C TRP A 84 -10.80 -19.37 7.16
N THR A 85 -11.46 -18.32 7.62
CA THR A 85 -12.93 -18.20 7.63
C THR A 85 -13.31 -16.96 6.82
N GLU A 86 -14.26 -17.09 5.93
CA GLU A 86 -14.78 -15.98 5.14
C GLU A 86 -15.56 -14.97 6.02
N ALA A 87 -15.52 -13.70 5.66
CA ALA A 87 -16.35 -12.67 6.28
C ALA A 87 -17.84 -13.03 6.08
N ALA A 88 -18.63 -12.96 7.16
CA ALA A 88 -20.06 -13.20 7.09
C ALA A 88 -20.79 -12.13 6.26
N ARG A 89 -20.25 -10.89 6.28
CA ARG A 89 -20.71 -9.76 5.46
C ARG A 89 -19.49 -8.98 4.97
N PRO A 90 -18.99 -9.27 3.75
CA PRO A 90 -17.84 -8.57 3.18
C PRO A 90 -18.19 -7.12 2.80
N PRO A 91 -17.18 -6.29 2.49
CA PRO A 91 -17.41 -4.92 2.00
C PRO A 91 -18.34 -4.90 0.80
N ALA A 92 -19.45 -4.18 0.91
CA ALA A 92 -20.42 -4.02 -0.15
C ALA A 92 -21.12 -2.66 -0.03
N PHE A 93 -21.38 -2.02 -1.17
CA PHE A 93 -22.24 -0.83 -1.21
C PHE A 93 -23.70 -1.21 -0.94
N ASP A 94 -24.49 -0.24 -0.49
CA ASP A 94 -25.92 -0.44 -0.27
C ASP A 94 -26.60 -0.84 -1.60
N LYS A 95 -27.56 -1.73 -1.50
CA LYS A 95 -28.39 -2.12 -2.64
C LYS A 95 -29.28 -0.94 -3.04
N VAL A 96 -29.40 -0.70 -4.33
CA VAL A 96 -30.36 0.26 -4.88
C VAL A 96 -31.66 -0.44 -5.27
N PRO A 97 -32.76 0.30 -5.43
CA PRO A 97 -34.02 -0.23 -5.94
C PRO A 97 -33.85 -0.97 -7.28
N GLU A 98 -34.74 -1.92 -7.54
CA GLU A 98 -34.75 -2.66 -8.80
C GLU A 98 -34.93 -1.70 -10.00
N GLY A 99 -34.06 -1.83 -11.00
CA GLY A 99 -34.05 -0.96 -12.17
C GLY A 99 -33.11 0.25 -12.08
N GLU A 100 -32.49 0.48 -10.91
CA GLU A 100 -31.45 1.50 -10.74
C GLU A 100 -30.05 0.90 -10.82
N THR A 101 -29.08 1.68 -11.31
CA THR A 101 -27.68 1.28 -11.37
C THR A 101 -26.98 1.65 -10.07
N GLY A 102 -26.62 0.64 -9.27
CA GLY A 102 -25.86 0.79 -8.03
C GLY A 102 -24.35 0.59 -8.20
N ARG A 103 -23.58 1.04 -7.21
CA ARG A 103 -22.16 0.74 -7.12
C ARG A 103 -21.97 -0.71 -6.66
N VAL A 104 -21.01 -1.41 -7.27
CA VAL A 104 -20.66 -2.78 -6.92
C VAL A 104 -19.16 -2.84 -6.65
N VAL A 105 -18.76 -3.45 -5.54
CA VAL A 105 -17.34 -3.71 -5.25
C VAL A 105 -16.83 -4.78 -6.23
N ASP A 106 -15.81 -4.44 -7.01
CA ASP A 106 -15.12 -5.39 -7.88
C ASP A 106 -14.10 -6.20 -7.07
N HIS A 107 -13.32 -5.51 -6.22
CA HIS A 107 -12.41 -6.15 -5.28
C HIS A 107 -12.08 -5.26 -4.08
N VAL A 108 -11.75 -5.88 -2.96
CA VAL A 108 -11.12 -5.22 -1.83
C VAL A 108 -9.64 -5.06 -2.16
N PHE A 109 -9.17 -3.83 -2.24
CA PHE A 109 -7.82 -3.52 -2.69
C PHE A 109 -6.85 -3.33 -1.52
N TRP A 110 -7.30 -2.69 -0.44
CA TRP A 110 -6.48 -2.32 0.71
C TRP A 110 -7.11 -2.77 2.02
N LEU A 111 -6.31 -3.28 2.94
CA LEU A 111 -6.70 -3.58 4.31
C LEU A 111 -5.76 -2.86 5.27
N THR A 112 -6.31 -2.24 6.33
CA THR A 112 -5.54 -1.59 7.37
C THR A 112 -6.14 -1.90 8.74
N PRO A 113 -5.34 -2.33 9.73
CA PRO A 113 -5.79 -2.40 11.13
C PRO A 113 -6.18 -1.00 11.62
N GLY A 114 -7.22 -0.93 12.46
CA GLY A 114 -7.59 0.29 13.16
C GLY A 114 -6.54 0.69 14.22
N HIS A 115 -6.83 1.78 14.93
CA HIS A 115 -5.97 2.28 16.00
C HIS A 115 -5.70 1.23 17.09
N ALA A 116 -4.53 1.31 17.73
CA ALA A 116 -4.11 0.35 18.76
C ALA A 116 -5.09 0.21 19.92
N SER A 117 -5.85 1.26 20.27
CA SER A 117 -6.88 1.24 21.31
C SER A 117 -8.21 0.60 20.87
N GLU A 118 -8.41 0.34 19.58
CA GLU A 118 -9.67 -0.18 19.03
C GLU A 118 -9.50 -1.65 18.61
N SER A 119 -9.60 -2.55 19.59
CA SER A 119 -9.55 -4.00 19.32
C SER A 119 -10.65 -4.38 18.32
N GLY A 120 -10.27 -5.13 17.27
CA GLY A 120 -11.20 -5.60 16.27
C GLY A 120 -11.52 -4.64 15.14
N THR A 121 -11.12 -3.36 15.25
CA THR A 121 -11.34 -2.38 14.17
C THR A 121 -10.36 -2.60 13.01
N TRP A 122 -10.94 -2.57 11.79
CA TRP A 122 -10.23 -2.62 10.52
C TRP A 122 -10.87 -1.70 9.50
N TYR A 123 -10.09 -1.25 8.54
CA TYR A 123 -10.56 -0.49 7.38
C TYR A 123 -10.23 -1.23 6.09
N ALA A 124 -11.12 -1.10 5.09
CA ALA A 124 -10.94 -1.64 3.75
C ALA A 124 -11.20 -0.56 2.71
N GLY A 125 -10.25 -0.41 1.78
CA GLY A 125 -10.42 0.37 0.56
C GLY A 125 -10.71 -0.56 -0.61
N THR A 126 -11.57 -0.12 -1.54
CA THR A 126 -12.05 -0.96 -2.64
C THR A 126 -11.82 -0.35 -4.01
N SER A 127 -12.01 -1.16 -5.04
CA SER A 127 -12.25 -0.77 -6.43
C SER A 127 -13.70 -1.14 -6.81
N PRO A 128 -14.51 -0.21 -7.35
CA PRO A 128 -14.28 1.23 -7.35
C PRO A 128 -14.11 1.81 -5.94
N GLN A 129 -13.76 3.10 -5.87
CA GLN A 129 -13.43 3.76 -4.62
C GLN A 129 -14.58 3.66 -3.61
N GLY A 130 -14.33 2.95 -2.54
CA GLY A 130 -15.19 2.82 -1.38
C GLY A 130 -14.36 2.62 -0.13
N LEU A 131 -14.83 3.14 0.99
CA LEU A 131 -14.23 2.96 2.29
C LEU A 131 -15.19 2.20 3.21
N PHE A 132 -14.68 1.13 3.83
CA PHE A 132 -15.47 0.27 4.71
C PHE A 132 -14.76 0.07 6.04
N ARG A 133 -15.53 -0.10 7.11
CA ARG A 133 -15.02 -0.35 8.46
C ARG A 133 -15.62 -1.63 9.01
N SER A 134 -14.79 -2.41 9.66
CA SER A 134 -15.18 -3.53 10.53
C SER A 134 -14.88 -3.17 11.99
N ALA A 135 -15.68 -3.65 12.92
CA ALA A 135 -15.44 -3.53 14.37
C ALA A 135 -15.31 -4.91 15.05
N ASP A 136 -15.32 -5.99 14.28
CA ASP A 136 -15.38 -7.38 14.75
C ASP A 136 -14.32 -8.27 14.09
N HIS A 137 -13.10 -7.72 13.94
CA HIS A 137 -11.96 -8.41 13.33
C HIS A 137 -12.22 -8.87 11.87
N GLY A 138 -12.95 -8.07 11.10
CA GLY A 138 -13.22 -8.35 9.70
C GLY A 138 -14.34 -9.37 9.43
N ALA A 139 -15.14 -9.71 10.45
CA ALA A 139 -16.28 -10.63 10.26
C ALA A 139 -17.42 -9.97 9.50
N THR A 140 -17.68 -8.70 9.82
CA THR A 140 -18.69 -7.90 9.11
C THR A 140 -18.11 -6.51 8.79
N TRP A 141 -18.57 -5.95 7.67
CA TRP A 141 -18.12 -4.67 7.16
C TRP A 141 -19.28 -3.73 6.90
N GLU A 142 -19.12 -2.49 7.30
CA GLU A 142 -20.09 -1.42 7.07
C GLU A 142 -19.45 -0.30 6.23
N PRO A 143 -20.22 0.35 5.35
CA PRO A 143 -19.74 1.51 4.62
C PRO A 143 -19.43 2.67 5.57
N VAL A 144 -18.29 3.34 5.39
CA VAL A 144 -18.01 4.62 6.03
C VAL A 144 -18.81 5.70 5.27
N ARG A 145 -19.99 6.01 5.79
CA ARG A 145 -21.01 6.83 5.09
C ARG A 145 -20.52 8.24 4.82
N GLY A 146 -19.75 8.84 5.73
CA GLY A 146 -19.19 10.18 5.53
C GLY A 146 -18.33 10.30 4.28
N PHE A 147 -17.73 9.19 3.81
CA PHE A 147 -17.03 9.13 2.53
C PHE A 147 -17.94 8.59 1.40
N ASN A 148 -18.52 7.40 1.59
CA ASN A 148 -19.22 6.69 0.52
C ASN A 148 -20.49 7.42 0.03
N ASP A 149 -21.16 8.16 0.91
CA ASP A 149 -22.38 8.90 0.63
C ASP A 149 -22.14 10.43 0.60
N HIS A 150 -20.86 10.86 0.59
CA HIS A 150 -20.51 12.26 0.55
C HIS A 150 -21.05 12.93 -0.73
N PRO A 151 -21.67 14.13 -0.67
CA PRO A 151 -22.22 14.81 -1.84
C PRO A 151 -21.19 15.04 -2.96
N MET A 152 -19.93 15.23 -2.60
CA MET A 152 -18.80 15.42 -3.53
C MET A 152 -18.18 14.11 -4.01
N TRP A 153 -18.66 12.95 -3.59
CA TRP A 153 -18.02 11.67 -3.91
C TRP A 153 -17.76 11.49 -5.41
N ARG A 154 -18.75 11.81 -6.26
CA ARG A 154 -18.59 11.70 -7.71
C ARG A 154 -17.52 12.64 -8.27
N ALA A 155 -17.43 13.86 -7.75
CA ALA A 155 -16.39 14.80 -8.14
C ALA A 155 -15.00 14.35 -7.71
N TRP A 156 -14.89 13.77 -6.50
CA TRP A 156 -13.63 13.30 -5.95
C TRP A 156 -13.10 12.04 -6.62
N THR A 157 -13.99 11.19 -7.13
CA THR A 157 -13.62 9.87 -7.68
C THR A 157 -13.45 9.86 -9.20
N GLY A 158 -13.52 11.04 -9.86
CA GLY A 158 -13.31 11.16 -11.30
C GLY A 158 -14.48 10.69 -12.19
N GLY A 159 -15.60 10.29 -11.58
CA GLY A 159 -16.77 9.78 -12.32
C GLY A 159 -16.59 8.32 -12.80
N GLU A 160 -17.25 7.97 -13.92
CA GLU A 160 -17.27 6.59 -14.42
C GLU A 160 -16.01 6.21 -15.22
N GLN A 161 -15.19 7.18 -15.60
CA GLN A 161 -13.99 6.97 -16.41
C GLN A 161 -12.77 7.59 -15.72
N ASP A 162 -11.99 6.77 -15.07
CA ASP A 162 -10.73 7.22 -14.48
C ASP A 162 -9.52 6.99 -15.38
N GLY A 163 -9.68 6.30 -16.50
CA GLY A 163 -8.61 6.02 -17.45
C GLY A 163 -7.48 5.13 -16.90
N THR A 164 -7.57 4.64 -15.68
CA THR A 164 -6.55 3.76 -15.10
C THR A 164 -6.73 2.33 -15.60
N PRO A 165 -5.68 1.67 -16.15
CA PRO A 165 -5.80 0.31 -16.69
C PRO A 165 -6.25 -0.73 -15.67
N ASP A 166 -6.01 -0.49 -14.40
CA ASP A 166 -6.37 -1.41 -13.31
C ASP A 166 -7.70 -1.01 -12.63
N GLY A 167 -8.42 -0.01 -13.16
CA GLY A 167 -9.63 0.58 -12.59
C GLY A 167 -9.38 1.50 -11.39
N PRO A 168 -10.39 2.32 -11.03
CA PRO A 168 -10.33 3.26 -9.92
C PRO A 168 -10.27 2.54 -8.59
N LYS A 169 -9.49 3.07 -7.64
CA LYS A 169 -9.34 2.44 -6.34
C LYS A 169 -9.09 3.42 -5.21
N LEU A 170 -9.62 3.08 -4.03
CA LEU A 170 -9.25 3.69 -2.78
C LEU A 170 -8.19 2.81 -2.13
N HIS A 171 -7.06 3.40 -1.84
CA HIS A 171 -5.89 2.73 -1.26
C HIS A 171 -5.29 3.57 -0.14
N SER A 172 -4.21 3.07 0.48
CA SER A 172 -3.44 3.83 1.47
C SER A 172 -4.29 4.39 2.61
N VAL A 173 -5.21 3.57 3.14
CA VAL A 173 -5.94 3.95 4.35
C VAL A 173 -4.97 3.99 5.52
N LEU A 174 -4.78 5.16 6.13
CA LEU A 174 -3.86 5.37 7.25
C LEU A 174 -4.65 5.82 8.47
N VAL A 175 -4.29 5.28 9.63
CA VAL A 175 -4.86 5.68 10.93
C VAL A 175 -3.75 6.34 11.73
N ASP A 176 -3.94 7.59 12.19
CA ASP A 176 -2.94 8.27 12.99
C ASP A 176 -2.73 7.50 14.31
N PRO A 177 -1.50 7.09 14.65
CA PRO A 177 -1.25 6.30 15.85
C PRO A 177 -1.48 7.06 17.16
N ARG A 178 -1.77 8.36 17.11
CA ARG A 178 -2.03 9.24 18.26
C ARG A 178 -3.52 9.49 18.47
N ASP A 179 -4.35 9.32 17.42
CA ASP A 179 -5.79 9.60 17.46
C ASP A 179 -6.56 8.65 16.53
N ALA A 180 -7.36 7.75 17.10
CA ALA A 180 -8.21 6.81 16.38
C ALA A 180 -9.22 7.48 15.42
N ARG A 181 -9.53 8.75 15.62
CA ARG A 181 -10.47 9.52 14.82
C ARG A 181 -9.81 10.17 13.62
N HIS A 182 -8.48 10.18 13.57
CA HIS A 182 -7.72 10.85 12.54
C HIS A 182 -7.29 9.85 11.46
N LEU A 183 -7.86 10.00 10.27
CA LEU A 183 -7.69 9.10 9.14
C LEU A 183 -7.20 9.84 7.91
N TYR A 184 -6.42 9.15 7.08
CA TYR A 184 -6.08 9.60 5.73
C TYR A 184 -6.40 8.51 4.73
N ILE A 185 -6.81 8.92 3.53
CA ILE A 185 -7.00 8.02 2.39
C ILE A 185 -6.35 8.60 1.14
N GLY A 186 -5.83 7.71 0.30
CA GLY A 186 -5.40 8.02 -1.05
C GLY A 186 -6.30 7.35 -2.07
N MET A 187 -6.58 8.04 -3.18
CA MET A 187 -7.40 7.52 -4.27
C MET A 187 -6.74 7.76 -5.60
N SER A 188 -6.70 6.73 -6.45
CA SER A 188 -6.33 6.92 -7.85
C SER A 188 -7.28 7.94 -8.50
N SER A 189 -6.72 8.94 -9.18
CA SER A 189 -7.43 10.03 -9.87
C SER A 189 -8.35 10.89 -8.96
N GLY A 190 -8.21 10.77 -7.63
CA GLY A 190 -8.99 11.54 -6.65
C GLY A 190 -8.16 12.43 -5.77
N GLY A 191 -6.95 11.99 -5.43
CA GLY A 191 -6.05 12.68 -4.52
C GLY A 191 -6.02 12.07 -3.13
N VAL A 192 -5.53 12.87 -2.19
CA VAL A 192 -5.40 12.56 -0.77
C VAL A 192 -6.49 13.28 0.00
N PHE A 193 -7.10 12.60 0.97
CA PHE A 193 -8.12 13.16 1.84
C PHE A 193 -7.82 12.86 3.30
N GLU A 194 -8.30 13.73 4.17
CA GLU A 194 -8.16 13.68 5.62
C GLU A 194 -9.51 13.75 6.30
N SER A 195 -9.68 12.96 7.35
CA SER A 195 -10.79 13.06 8.31
C SER A 195 -10.22 13.16 9.72
N THR A 196 -10.78 14.04 10.56
CA THR A 196 -10.43 14.19 11.98
C THR A 196 -11.56 13.79 12.93
N ASP A 197 -12.60 13.17 12.38
CA ASP A 197 -13.83 12.81 13.09
C ASP A 197 -14.28 11.36 12.88
N ALA A 198 -13.30 10.46 12.69
CA ALA A 198 -13.51 9.03 12.45
C ALA A 198 -14.22 8.72 11.13
N GLY A 199 -14.03 9.56 10.11
CA GLY A 199 -14.59 9.36 8.77
C GLY A 199 -16.01 9.93 8.58
N ALA A 200 -16.49 10.77 9.50
CA ALA A 200 -17.80 11.40 9.35
C ALA A 200 -17.79 12.52 8.31
N ASP A 201 -16.67 13.24 8.17
CA ASP A 201 -16.43 14.24 7.13
C ASP A 201 -15.01 14.13 6.59
N TRP A 202 -14.79 14.54 5.33
CA TRP A 202 -13.54 14.43 4.62
C TRP A 202 -13.17 15.72 3.89
N LYS A 203 -11.89 16.05 3.91
CA LYS A 203 -11.34 17.23 3.24
C LYS A 203 -10.16 16.85 2.35
N PRO A 204 -10.06 17.43 1.14
CA PRO A 204 -8.88 17.28 0.31
C PRO A 204 -7.62 17.77 1.01
N LEU A 205 -6.53 17.02 0.86
CA LEU A 205 -5.21 17.32 1.43
C LEU A 205 -4.14 17.27 0.33
N ASN A 206 -4.33 18.11 -0.73
CA ASN A 206 -3.53 18.02 -1.95
C ASN A 206 -2.65 19.25 -2.23
N ARG A 207 -2.71 20.28 -1.39
CA ARG A 207 -1.95 21.50 -1.62
C ARG A 207 -0.45 21.23 -1.81
N GLY A 208 0.11 21.62 -2.97
CA GLY A 208 1.52 21.44 -3.33
C GLY A 208 1.81 20.15 -4.11
N SER A 209 0.87 19.22 -4.22
CA SER A 209 0.99 18.10 -5.16
C SER A 209 0.32 18.46 -6.49
N ILE A 210 0.98 18.16 -7.61
CA ILE A 210 0.52 18.54 -8.94
C ILE A 210 -0.20 17.41 -9.65
N ALA A 211 -1.03 17.78 -10.65
CA ALA A 211 -1.72 16.89 -11.57
C ALA A 211 -1.57 17.46 -13.00
N ASN A 212 -0.37 17.35 -13.57
CA ASN A 212 -0.02 17.95 -14.87
C ASN A 212 -0.79 17.35 -16.06
N PHE A 213 -1.53 16.27 -15.84
CA PHE A 213 -2.43 15.67 -16.80
C PHE A 213 -3.84 16.30 -16.79
N LEU A 214 -4.14 17.21 -15.85
CA LEU A 214 -5.38 17.97 -15.78
C LEU A 214 -5.19 19.37 -16.38
N PRO A 215 -6.28 20.03 -16.84
CA PRO A 215 -6.21 21.42 -17.33
C PRO A 215 -5.66 22.43 -16.30
N ASP A 216 -6.04 22.27 -15.02
CA ASP A 216 -5.42 22.95 -13.90
C ASP A 216 -4.41 21.98 -13.23
N PRO A 217 -3.11 22.26 -13.24
CA PRO A 217 -2.14 21.37 -12.62
C PRO A 217 -2.12 21.42 -11.09
N ASN A 218 -2.84 22.36 -10.46
CA ASN A 218 -2.91 22.53 -9.01
C ASN A 218 -4.34 22.47 -8.47
N PRO A 219 -5.14 21.44 -8.83
CA PRO A 219 -6.52 21.37 -8.43
C PRO A 219 -6.63 21.04 -6.93
N GLU A 220 -7.78 21.33 -6.34
CA GLU A 220 -8.08 20.96 -4.95
C GLU A 220 -8.13 19.42 -4.77
N TYR A 221 -8.62 18.70 -5.78
CA TYR A 221 -8.68 17.23 -5.83
C TYR A 221 -8.48 16.76 -7.28
N GLY A 222 -8.25 15.45 -7.47
CA GLY A 222 -8.02 14.87 -8.80
C GLY A 222 -6.57 14.46 -9.05
N GLN A 223 -5.67 14.68 -8.10
CA GLN A 223 -4.32 14.14 -8.15
C GLN A 223 -4.36 12.60 -8.16
N ASP A 224 -3.28 11.96 -8.62
CA ASP A 224 -3.20 10.51 -8.70
C ASP A 224 -2.08 9.95 -7.81
N PRO A 225 -2.31 9.89 -6.47
CA PRO A 225 -1.41 9.17 -5.58
C PRO A 225 -1.43 7.68 -5.91
N HIS A 226 -0.27 7.06 -5.92
CA HIS A 226 -0.11 5.63 -6.12
C HIS A 226 0.03 4.85 -4.81
N CYS A 227 0.73 5.42 -3.84
CA CYS A 227 0.88 4.87 -2.50
C CYS A 227 1.20 6.00 -1.52
N MET A 228 0.68 5.90 -0.32
CA MET A 228 0.97 6.82 0.79
C MET A 228 1.41 6.08 2.02
N LEU A 229 2.20 6.75 2.84
CA LEU A 229 2.52 6.31 4.19
C LEU A 229 2.59 7.50 5.17
N GLN A 230 2.25 7.21 6.42
CA GLN A 230 2.55 8.05 7.57
C GLN A 230 3.75 7.44 8.29
N HIS A 231 4.75 8.26 8.63
CA HIS A 231 5.98 7.72 9.19
C HIS A 231 5.78 7.22 10.64
N PRO A 232 6.11 5.96 10.96
CA PRO A 232 5.77 5.38 12.26
C PRO A 232 6.48 6.03 13.44
N ALA A 233 7.70 6.52 13.28
CA ALA A 233 8.43 7.21 14.35
C ALA A 233 8.15 8.72 14.40
N ASN A 234 7.54 9.30 13.37
CA ASN A 234 7.12 10.69 13.35
C ASN A 234 5.84 10.86 12.53
N PRO A 235 4.67 10.66 13.14
CA PRO A 235 3.38 10.74 12.43
C PRO A 235 3.03 12.10 11.84
N ASP A 236 3.82 13.14 12.09
CA ASP A 236 3.66 14.43 11.40
C ASP A 236 4.24 14.41 10.00
N ILE A 237 5.01 13.38 9.63
CA ILE A 237 5.60 13.24 8.31
C ILE A 237 4.79 12.22 7.49
N LEU A 238 4.27 12.71 6.37
CA LEU A 238 3.63 11.90 5.35
C LEU A 238 4.50 11.86 4.10
N TYR A 239 4.46 10.75 3.39
CA TYR A 239 5.06 10.56 2.08
C TYR A 239 4.04 10.03 1.10
N GLN A 240 4.18 10.37 -0.17
CA GLN A 240 3.45 9.73 -1.25
C GLN A 240 4.32 9.52 -2.48
N GLN A 241 4.17 8.37 -3.12
CA GLN A 241 4.48 8.16 -4.51
C GLN A 241 3.23 8.54 -5.30
N ASN A 242 3.37 9.40 -6.28
CA ASN A 242 2.29 9.96 -7.08
C ASN A 242 2.61 9.79 -8.57
N HIS A 243 1.62 9.89 -9.43
CA HIS A 243 1.82 9.93 -10.89
C HIS A 243 2.78 11.05 -11.31
N CYS A 244 2.69 12.19 -10.66
CA CYS A 244 3.49 13.37 -10.95
C CYS A 244 4.69 13.54 -10.01
N GLY A 245 5.19 12.46 -9.41
CA GLY A 245 6.43 12.51 -8.63
C GLY A 245 6.36 11.90 -7.23
N ILE A 246 7.41 12.15 -6.47
CA ILE A 246 7.54 11.72 -5.07
C ILE A 246 7.41 12.96 -4.19
N TYR A 247 6.56 12.85 -3.15
CA TYR A 247 6.27 14.00 -2.28
C TYR A 247 6.43 13.65 -0.81
N ARG A 248 6.78 14.67 -0.03
CA ARG A 248 6.83 14.66 1.43
C ARG A 248 6.03 15.83 1.98
N MET A 249 5.29 15.60 3.06
CA MET A 249 4.59 16.65 3.81
C MET A 249 5.00 16.61 5.28
N ASP A 250 5.28 17.77 5.87
CA ASP A 250 5.18 17.99 7.31
C ASP A 250 3.75 18.50 7.59
N ARG A 251 3.00 17.78 8.40
CA ARG A 251 1.61 18.13 8.74
C ARG A 251 1.45 19.52 9.34
N ARG A 252 2.47 20.02 10.00
CA ARG A 252 2.47 21.36 10.58
C ARG A 252 2.49 22.47 9.51
N GLU A 253 3.07 22.17 8.35
CA GLU A 253 3.09 23.05 7.18
C GLU A 253 1.85 22.82 6.29
N GLY A 254 1.35 21.60 6.22
CA GLY A 254 0.17 21.21 5.46
C GLY A 254 0.32 21.39 3.94
N VAL A 255 1.54 21.23 3.42
CA VAL A 255 1.89 21.38 1.99
C VAL A 255 2.77 20.23 1.57
N TRP A 256 2.42 19.59 0.47
CA TRP A 256 3.27 18.60 -0.18
C TRP A 256 4.43 19.29 -0.88
N LYS A 257 5.65 18.85 -0.62
CA LYS A 257 6.86 19.25 -1.30
C LYS A 257 7.33 18.11 -2.18
N ARG A 258 7.54 18.39 -3.48
CA ARG A 258 8.11 17.40 -4.39
C ARG A 258 9.57 17.17 -4.01
N ILE A 259 9.90 15.94 -3.70
CA ILE A 259 11.26 15.51 -3.35
C ILE A 259 11.87 14.60 -4.41
N GLY A 260 11.10 14.23 -5.42
CA GLY A 260 11.52 13.41 -6.54
C GLY A 260 12.35 14.18 -7.59
N GLU A 261 12.40 15.51 -7.56
CA GLU A 261 13.18 16.31 -8.49
C GLU A 261 14.70 16.05 -8.41
N ALA A 262 15.17 15.54 -7.27
CA ALA A 262 16.55 15.13 -7.07
C ALA A 262 16.87 13.71 -7.61
N MET A 263 15.89 13.01 -8.18
CA MET A 263 16.12 11.74 -8.88
C MET A 263 16.88 11.95 -10.19
N PRO A 264 17.69 10.97 -10.65
CA PRO A 264 18.32 11.04 -11.95
C PRO A 264 17.30 11.24 -13.08
N ALA A 265 17.55 12.21 -13.96
CA ALA A 265 16.59 12.60 -15.01
C ALA A 265 16.25 11.45 -15.97
N GLU A 266 17.18 10.54 -16.22
CA GLU A 266 17.00 9.35 -17.07
C GLU A 266 16.13 8.27 -16.42
N VAL A 267 15.87 8.37 -15.11
CA VAL A 267 15.02 7.46 -14.35
C VAL A 267 13.66 8.10 -14.10
N GLY A 268 13.65 9.39 -13.77
CA GLY A 268 12.44 10.10 -13.34
C GLY A 268 12.00 9.73 -11.94
N ASP A 269 10.87 10.26 -11.51
CA ASP A 269 10.33 10.10 -10.17
C ASP A 269 8.91 9.50 -10.14
N ILE A 270 8.51 8.84 -11.23
CA ILE A 270 7.26 8.07 -11.26
C ILE A 270 7.51 6.63 -10.80
N GLY A 271 6.60 6.09 -10.02
CA GLY A 271 6.64 4.73 -9.52
C GLY A 271 5.34 4.36 -8.81
N PHE A 272 5.24 3.16 -8.27
CA PHE A 272 4.06 2.76 -7.50
C PHE A 272 4.31 2.70 -5.99
N PRO A 273 5.34 1.98 -5.49
CA PRO A 273 5.53 1.81 -4.06
C PRO A 273 6.36 2.94 -3.45
N ILE A 274 6.09 3.22 -2.19
CA ILE A 274 6.98 3.96 -1.29
C ILE A 274 6.93 3.29 0.07
N VAL A 275 8.10 3.05 0.68
CA VAL A 275 8.22 2.46 2.02
C VAL A 275 9.22 3.22 2.86
N ALA A 276 9.02 3.26 4.17
CA ALA A 276 9.85 4.04 5.07
C ALA A 276 10.73 3.17 5.97
N HIS A 277 11.86 3.72 6.35
CA HIS A 277 12.66 3.24 7.48
C HIS A 277 11.88 3.46 8.78
N ARG A 278 11.68 2.42 9.59
CA ARG A 278 10.76 2.50 10.73
C ARG A 278 11.17 3.50 11.81
N ARG A 279 12.44 3.85 11.92
CA ARG A 279 13.00 4.70 12.98
C ARG A 279 13.56 6.04 12.51
N ASP A 280 13.89 6.17 11.21
CA ASP A 280 14.42 7.42 10.64
C ASP A 280 13.41 8.07 9.69
N PRO A 281 12.78 9.20 10.07
CA PRO A 281 11.75 9.85 9.27
C PRO A 281 12.27 10.53 8.00
N ARG A 282 13.56 10.51 7.74
CA ARG A 282 14.15 11.04 6.51
C ARG A 282 14.54 9.96 5.50
N THR A 283 14.45 8.68 5.89
CA THR A 283 14.82 7.56 5.04
C THR A 283 13.60 6.85 4.48
N VAL A 284 13.46 6.86 3.15
CA VAL A 284 12.43 6.13 2.40
C VAL A 284 13.02 5.49 1.15
N TRP A 285 12.39 4.38 0.71
CA TRP A 285 12.69 3.69 -0.54
C TRP A 285 11.52 3.81 -1.51
N VAL A 286 11.85 3.93 -2.78
CA VAL A 286 10.93 3.86 -3.92
C VAL A 286 11.45 2.86 -4.95
N PHE A 287 10.57 2.40 -5.84
CA PHE A 287 10.94 1.59 -6.99
C PHE A 287 10.39 2.26 -8.26
N PRO A 288 11.20 3.04 -9.00
CA PRO A 288 10.77 3.77 -10.17
C PRO A 288 10.34 2.85 -11.31
N MET A 289 9.47 3.39 -12.16
CA MET A 289 9.08 2.78 -13.42
C MET A 289 9.26 3.78 -14.57
N ASP A 290 9.37 3.28 -15.79
CA ASP A 290 9.45 4.09 -17.00
C ASP A 290 8.11 4.85 -17.20
N GLY A 291 8.20 6.16 -17.16
CA GLY A 291 7.10 7.11 -17.33
C GLY A 291 7.12 7.81 -18.67
N SER A 292 7.80 7.26 -19.71
CA SER A 292 7.81 7.83 -21.06
C SER A 292 6.40 7.94 -21.66
N ASP A 293 6.28 8.66 -22.77
CA ASP A 293 5.00 8.99 -23.41
C ASP A 293 4.09 7.78 -23.71
N VAL A 294 4.67 6.63 -24.01
CA VAL A 294 3.92 5.38 -24.18
C VAL A 294 3.58 4.71 -22.85
N TRP A 295 4.13 5.22 -21.77
CA TRP A 295 3.93 4.77 -20.40
C TRP A 295 3.98 3.23 -20.21
N PRO A 296 5.11 2.60 -20.51
CA PRO A 296 5.25 1.14 -20.49
C PRO A 296 5.15 0.52 -19.10
N ARG A 297 5.32 1.31 -18.03
CA ARG A 297 5.22 0.88 -16.63
C ARG A 297 6.15 -0.27 -16.27
N VAL A 298 7.34 -0.27 -16.81
CA VAL A 298 8.37 -1.28 -16.54
C VAL A 298 9.61 -0.63 -15.96
N SER A 299 10.59 -1.44 -15.57
CA SER A 299 11.88 -0.93 -15.09
C SER A 299 12.55 -0.04 -16.14
N PRO A 300 13.00 1.18 -15.79
CA PRO A 300 13.66 2.09 -16.73
C PRO A 300 14.83 1.43 -17.44
N GLY A 301 14.78 1.42 -18.78
CA GLY A 301 15.80 0.79 -19.62
C GLY A 301 16.01 -0.70 -19.39
N GLY A 302 15.07 -1.43 -18.79
CA GLY A 302 15.20 -2.84 -18.43
C GLY A 302 16.25 -3.09 -17.35
N ARG A 303 16.60 -2.07 -16.56
CA ARG A 303 17.59 -2.11 -15.47
C ARG A 303 16.95 -1.75 -14.14
N PRO A 304 16.29 -2.70 -13.45
CA PRO A 304 15.59 -2.45 -12.21
C PRO A 304 16.52 -1.97 -11.12
N ALA A 305 16.03 -1.04 -10.30
CA ALA A 305 16.71 -0.61 -9.08
C ALA A 305 15.70 -0.03 -8.09
N ALA A 306 15.92 -0.27 -6.80
CA ALA A 306 15.35 0.58 -5.77
C ALA A 306 16.18 1.88 -5.66
N TYR A 307 15.55 2.92 -5.18
CA TYR A 307 16.22 4.18 -4.82
C TYR A 307 15.90 4.54 -3.39
N VAL A 308 16.90 5.01 -2.67
CA VAL A 308 16.76 5.43 -1.27
C VAL A 308 17.17 6.89 -1.11
N THR A 309 16.40 7.64 -0.34
CA THR A 309 16.85 8.89 0.27
C THR A 309 17.08 8.66 1.76
N ARG A 310 18.13 9.28 2.32
CA ARG A 310 18.44 9.26 3.76
C ARG A 310 18.43 10.67 4.37
N ASP A 311 18.08 11.66 3.58
CA ASP A 311 18.09 13.09 3.90
C ASP A 311 16.73 13.79 3.69
N GLY A 312 15.67 12.99 3.48
CA GLY A 312 14.30 13.52 3.30
C GLY A 312 14.01 13.97 1.89
N GLY A 313 14.78 13.50 0.91
CA GLY A 313 14.59 13.76 -0.52
C GLY A 313 15.53 14.79 -1.12
N GLU A 314 16.54 15.26 -0.38
CA GLU A 314 17.58 16.16 -0.92
C GLU A 314 18.50 15.44 -1.92
N SER A 315 18.71 14.11 -1.70
CA SER A 315 19.45 13.25 -2.63
C SER A 315 18.86 11.84 -2.68
N TRP A 316 19.15 11.12 -3.77
CA TRP A 316 18.71 9.74 -3.98
C TRP A 316 19.87 8.86 -4.44
N GLN A 317 19.98 7.69 -3.81
CA GLN A 317 21.00 6.71 -4.12
C GLN A 317 20.36 5.49 -4.81
N ARG A 318 20.93 5.08 -5.94
CA ARG A 318 20.57 3.86 -6.65
C ARG A 318 21.06 2.62 -5.89
N GLN A 319 20.19 1.62 -5.76
CA GLN A 319 20.46 0.35 -5.07
C GLN A 319 20.07 -0.82 -5.97
N ASP A 320 21.03 -1.40 -6.67
CA ASP A 320 20.81 -2.47 -7.64
C ASP A 320 21.78 -3.66 -7.51
N ARG A 321 22.68 -3.65 -6.52
CA ARG A 321 23.63 -4.76 -6.35
C ARG A 321 22.89 -6.09 -6.09
N GLY A 322 23.05 -7.05 -6.99
CA GLY A 322 22.36 -8.34 -6.96
C GLY A 322 21.10 -8.40 -7.81
N LEU A 323 20.54 -7.27 -8.26
CA LEU A 323 19.46 -7.23 -9.24
C LEU A 323 20.00 -7.49 -10.67
N PRO A 324 19.15 -7.93 -11.61
CA PRO A 324 19.54 -8.07 -13.01
C PRO A 324 20.04 -6.74 -13.60
N ALA A 325 21.19 -6.78 -14.31
CA ALA A 325 21.82 -5.58 -14.82
C ALA A 325 21.20 -5.09 -16.14
N GLU A 326 20.46 -5.94 -16.85
CA GLU A 326 19.85 -5.65 -18.15
C GLU A 326 18.72 -6.62 -18.50
N GLN A 327 17.92 -6.30 -19.53
CA GLN A 327 16.84 -7.13 -20.06
C GLN A 327 15.85 -7.62 -19.00
N CYS A 328 15.54 -6.79 -18.03
CA CYS A 328 14.64 -7.12 -16.93
C CYS A 328 13.47 -6.14 -16.85
N TRP A 329 12.35 -6.52 -17.44
CA TRP A 329 11.19 -5.69 -17.72
C TRP A 329 10.01 -6.02 -16.79
N PHE A 330 10.07 -5.63 -15.53
CA PHE A 330 8.97 -5.82 -14.57
C PHE A 330 8.57 -4.50 -13.89
N THR A 331 7.48 -4.57 -13.18
CA THR A 331 6.98 -3.49 -12.33
C THR A 331 6.89 -3.98 -10.89
N VAL A 332 7.16 -3.12 -9.93
CA VAL A 332 6.80 -3.31 -8.52
C VAL A 332 5.51 -2.54 -8.26
N LYS A 333 4.44 -3.26 -7.89
CA LYS A 333 3.10 -2.67 -7.67
C LYS A 333 3.05 -1.86 -6.37
N ARG A 334 1.97 -1.08 -6.15
CA ARG A 334 1.76 -0.17 -5.01
C ARG A 334 2.03 -0.78 -3.64
N GLN A 335 1.55 -2.00 -3.42
CA GLN A 335 1.64 -2.73 -2.15
C GLN A 335 2.72 -3.82 -2.19
N ALA A 336 3.46 -3.94 -3.28
CA ALA A 336 4.42 -5.01 -3.48
C ALA A 336 5.82 -4.69 -2.94
N MET A 337 5.95 -3.70 -2.06
CA MET A 337 7.19 -3.37 -1.36
C MET A 337 6.92 -3.19 0.14
N ALA A 338 7.85 -3.63 0.99
CA ALA A 338 7.70 -3.57 2.45
C ALA A 338 9.05 -3.45 3.15
N THR A 339 9.04 -2.96 4.40
CA THR A 339 10.20 -2.93 5.30
C THR A 339 9.90 -3.63 6.61
N ASP A 340 10.90 -4.28 7.20
CA ASP A 340 10.81 -4.83 8.56
C ASP A 340 11.27 -3.82 9.63
N GLY A 341 11.29 -4.27 10.89
CA GLY A 341 11.74 -3.47 12.04
C GLY A 341 13.16 -3.77 12.51
N HIS A 342 13.94 -4.58 11.80
CA HIS A 342 15.30 -4.98 12.21
C HIS A 342 16.30 -3.81 12.12
N ALA A 343 17.49 -4.03 12.64
CA ALA A 343 18.65 -3.18 12.44
C ALA A 343 19.84 -4.06 11.96
N PRO A 344 20.29 -3.85 10.72
CA PRO A 344 19.76 -2.95 9.69
C PRO A 344 18.37 -3.37 9.21
N VAL A 345 17.58 -2.40 8.67
CA VAL A 345 16.24 -2.64 8.17
C VAL A 345 16.28 -3.56 6.96
N GLY A 346 15.40 -4.57 6.95
CA GLY A 346 15.14 -5.37 5.77
C GLY A 346 14.18 -4.66 4.81
N VAL A 347 14.49 -4.76 3.52
CA VAL A 347 13.64 -4.23 2.45
C VAL A 347 13.27 -5.37 1.50
N TYR A 348 12.00 -5.47 1.16
CA TYR A 348 11.44 -6.58 0.39
C TYR A 348 10.59 -6.05 -0.75
N PHE A 349 10.64 -6.67 -1.94
CA PHE A 349 9.70 -6.35 -2.99
C PHE A 349 9.35 -7.56 -3.87
N GLY A 350 8.12 -7.55 -4.36
CA GLY A 350 7.60 -8.51 -5.32
C GLY A 350 7.37 -7.86 -6.68
N THR A 351 7.50 -8.64 -7.75
CA THR A 351 7.44 -8.14 -9.11
C THR A 351 6.24 -8.68 -9.88
N THR A 352 5.88 -7.98 -10.96
CA THR A 352 4.91 -8.50 -11.94
C THR A 352 5.42 -9.72 -12.71
N GLY A 353 6.73 -9.97 -12.69
CA GLY A 353 7.37 -11.17 -13.23
C GLY A 353 7.31 -12.38 -12.31
N GLY A 354 6.77 -12.24 -11.09
CA GLY A 354 6.65 -13.34 -10.13
C GLY A 354 7.94 -13.66 -9.37
N GLU A 355 8.82 -12.70 -9.25
CA GLU A 355 10.03 -12.80 -8.41
C GLU A 355 9.83 -12.02 -7.11
N LEU A 356 10.33 -12.57 -6.02
CA LEU A 356 10.38 -11.93 -4.71
C LEU A 356 11.85 -11.69 -4.32
N TRP A 357 12.16 -10.45 -3.99
CA TRP A 357 13.49 -9.98 -3.66
C TRP A 357 13.57 -9.49 -2.23
N ALA A 358 14.69 -9.74 -1.58
CA ALA A 358 14.98 -9.35 -0.21
C ALA A 358 16.35 -8.70 -0.09
N SER A 359 16.46 -7.69 0.73
CA SER A 359 17.70 -7.12 1.26
C SER A 359 17.63 -7.14 2.78
N ALA A 360 18.68 -7.59 3.44
CA ALA A 360 18.80 -7.58 4.89
C ALA A 360 19.68 -6.43 5.41
N ASP A 361 20.11 -5.53 4.52
CA ASP A 361 21.09 -4.49 4.73
C ASP A 361 20.68 -3.12 4.13
N GLU A 362 19.40 -2.76 4.29
CA GLU A 362 18.84 -1.46 3.86
C GLU A 362 18.96 -1.22 2.34
N GLY A 363 18.85 -2.28 1.54
CA GLY A 363 18.91 -2.19 0.08
C GLY A 363 20.31 -2.22 -0.52
N GLU A 364 21.36 -2.38 0.30
CA GLU A 364 22.74 -2.41 -0.19
C GLU A 364 23.05 -3.65 -1.05
N ALA A 365 22.38 -4.77 -0.78
CA ALA A 365 22.45 -5.97 -1.62
C ALA A 365 21.12 -6.70 -1.67
N TRP A 366 20.77 -7.22 -2.84
CA TRP A 366 19.52 -7.91 -3.11
C TRP A 366 19.74 -9.39 -3.39
N GLN A 367 18.87 -10.21 -2.83
CA GLN A 367 18.78 -11.65 -3.08
C GLN A 367 17.39 -11.98 -3.62
N CYS A 368 17.28 -12.71 -4.72
CA CYS A 368 16.03 -13.30 -5.15
C CYS A 368 15.71 -14.51 -4.27
N ILE A 369 14.64 -14.40 -3.47
CA ILE A 369 14.26 -15.42 -2.48
C ILE A 369 13.14 -16.35 -2.97
N ALA A 370 12.42 -15.96 -4.02
CA ALA A 370 11.46 -16.81 -4.73
C ALA A 370 11.36 -16.40 -6.20
N ARG A 371 11.12 -17.39 -7.06
CA ARG A 371 10.94 -17.21 -8.51
C ARG A 371 9.72 -17.98 -8.99
N ASN A 372 9.20 -17.59 -10.16
CA ASN A 372 8.11 -18.28 -10.84
C ASN A 372 6.79 -18.30 -10.05
N LEU A 373 6.61 -17.38 -9.11
CA LEU A 373 5.31 -17.11 -8.51
C LEU A 373 4.40 -16.46 -9.57
N PRO A 374 3.08 -16.51 -9.44
CA PRO A 374 2.21 -15.65 -10.21
C PRO A 374 2.51 -14.19 -9.94
N GLN A 375 2.08 -13.28 -10.82
CA GLN A 375 2.25 -11.84 -10.62
C GLN A 375 1.93 -11.42 -9.20
N ILE A 376 2.88 -10.77 -8.53
CA ILE A 376 2.77 -10.34 -7.15
C ILE A 376 2.05 -8.98 -7.09
N TYR A 377 1.00 -8.90 -6.29
CA TYR A 377 0.24 -7.68 -6.05
C TYR A 377 0.67 -6.97 -4.78
N ALA A 378 0.94 -7.74 -3.71
CA ALA A 378 1.33 -7.18 -2.43
C ALA A 378 2.34 -8.06 -1.69
N VAL A 379 3.19 -7.40 -0.92
CA VAL A 379 4.12 -7.99 0.04
C VAL A 379 3.96 -7.26 1.36
N SER A 380 3.62 -7.99 2.42
CA SER A 380 3.54 -7.43 3.76
C SER A 380 4.48 -8.17 4.70
N VAL A 381 5.06 -7.45 5.64
CA VAL A 381 5.89 -8.03 6.70
C VAL A 381 5.01 -8.38 7.89
N ALA A 382 5.19 -9.57 8.42
CA ALA A 382 4.53 -10.09 9.59
C ALA A 382 5.57 -10.67 10.58
N ARG A 383 5.15 -10.81 11.83
CA ARG A 383 5.90 -11.60 12.82
C ARG A 383 5.44 -13.06 12.72
N PRO A 384 6.34 -14.04 12.84
CA PRO A 384 5.93 -15.43 13.04
C PRO A 384 5.00 -15.54 14.25
N ALA A 385 3.90 -16.29 14.10
CA ALA A 385 2.90 -16.50 15.15
C ALA A 385 3.31 -17.63 16.08
#